data_d6a4c7b328eee54ebfff87d4146fc209
#
_entry.id   d6a4c7b328eee54ebfff87d4146fc209
#
_cell.length_a   1.000
_cell.length_b   1.000
_cell.length_c   1.000
_cell.angle_alpha   90.00
_cell.angle_beta   90.00
_cell.angle_gamma   90.00
#
_symmetry.space_group_name_H-M   'P 1'
#
loop_
_entity.id
_entity.type
_entity.pdbx_description
1 polymer ?
#
loop_
_entity_poly.entity_id
_entity_poly.type
_entity_poly.pdbx_seq_one_letter_code
_entity_poly.pdbx_strand_id
1 'polypeptide(L)'
;MKNNIYKILVKFALKLHNFSYKLSSRFAIKAEGGLHPKHRLMEYHKFFIDKINSNDIALDIGCGNGALTYDVAKKAKKVVGIDLNKNNITRAKEKYSVPNIEYVVGDVTRELPNKKFDVIILSNVLEHIENRAEFLKNIKKVAPKILIRVPMFNRDWVTLYKKELGIEWRLDLTHFTEYTLESFQEELKDAGLNLKEYKIQFGEIWAILE
;
A
#
# COMPACT_ATOMS: atom_id res chain seq x y z
N MET A 1 9.67 -41.10 12.20
CA MET A 1 10.32 -40.94 10.88
C MET A 1 9.36 -40.40 9.80
N LYS A 2 8.14 -40.95 9.62
CA LYS A 2 7.18 -40.49 8.57
C LYS A 2 6.83 -39.00 8.66
N ASN A 3 6.60 -38.43 9.88
CA ASN A 3 6.24 -37.02 10.04
C ASN A 3 7.34 -36.03 9.60
N ASN A 4 8.62 -36.41 9.66
CA ASN A 4 9.71 -35.53 9.26
C ASN A 4 9.78 -35.38 7.73
N ILE A 5 9.49 -36.42 6.98
CA ILE A 5 9.50 -36.37 5.52
C ILE A 5 8.37 -35.45 5.00
N TYR A 6 7.16 -35.53 5.58
CA TYR A 6 6.06 -34.64 5.21
C TYR A 6 6.34 -33.18 5.57
N LYS A 7 7.03 -32.89 6.69
CA LYS A 7 7.47 -31.53 7.00
C LYS A 7 8.47 -30.98 5.97
N ILE A 8 9.36 -31.82 5.47
CA ILE A 8 10.30 -31.41 4.41
C ILE A 8 9.54 -31.14 3.11
N LEU A 9 8.63 -32.03 2.71
CA LEU A 9 7.84 -31.90 1.48
C LEU A 9 6.96 -30.65 1.50
N VAL A 10 6.29 -30.35 2.63
CA VAL A 10 5.47 -29.16 2.75
C VAL A 10 6.31 -27.87 2.70
N LYS A 11 7.49 -27.85 3.35
CA LYS A 11 8.41 -26.69 3.23
C LYS A 11 8.86 -26.47 1.79
N PHE A 12 9.16 -27.52 1.06
CA PHE A 12 9.51 -27.44 -0.35
C PHE A 12 8.34 -26.88 -1.19
N ALA A 13 7.13 -27.43 -1.01
CA ALA A 13 5.93 -26.98 -1.71
C ALA A 13 5.61 -25.52 -1.44
N LEU A 14 5.77 -25.04 -0.18
CA LEU A 14 5.53 -23.64 0.18
C LEU A 14 6.59 -22.68 -0.41
N LYS A 15 7.84 -23.12 -0.55
CA LYS A 15 8.88 -22.34 -1.27
C LYS A 15 8.55 -22.26 -2.77
N LEU A 16 8.10 -23.37 -3.36
CA LEU A 16 7.66 -23.41 -4.76
C LEU A 16 6.43 -22.53 -4.97
N HIS A 17 5.49 -22.52 -4.04
CA HIS A 17 4.34 -21.61 -4.04
C HIS A 17 4.79 -20.13 -4.07
N ASN A 18 5.75 -19.72 -3.23
CA ASN A 18 6.27 -18.36 -3.25
C ASN A 18 6.92 -18.01 -4.59
N PHE A 19 7.66 -18.93 -5.18
CA PHE A 19 8.30 -18.75 -6.48
C PHE A 19 7.25 -18.60 -7.59
N SER A 20 6.29 -19.53 -7.64
CA SER A 20 5.24 -19.53 -8.68
C SER A 20 4.33 -18.30 -8.57
N TYR A 21 4.02 -17.83 -7.36
CA TYR A 21 3.27 -16.59 -7.13
C TYR A 21 3.97 -15.37 -7.74
N LYS A 22 5.27 -15.20 -7.45
CA LYS A 22 6.08 -14.11 -8.01
C LYS A 22 6.18 -14.18 -9.54
N LEU A 23 6.33 -15.38 -10.08
CA LEU A 23 6.41 -15.60 -11.52
C LEU A 23 5.08 -15.27 -12.22
N SER A 24 3.96 -15.76 -11.64
CA SER A 24 2.62 -15.48 -12.14
C SER A 24 2.32 -13.97 -12.13
N SER A 25 2.68 -13.25 -11.08
CA SER A 25 2.55 -11.79 -10.98
C SER A 25 3.32 -11.08 -12.12
N ARG A 26 4.57 -11.48 -12.37
CA ARG A 26 5.39 -10.89 -13.44
C ARG A 26 4.81 -11.15 -14.82
N PHE A 27 4.33 -12.36 -15.09
CA PHE A 27 3.72 -12.71 -16.37
C PHE A 27 2.36 -12.05 -16.55
N ALA A 28 1.55 -11.96 -15.49
CA ALA A 28 0.28 -11.26 -15.53
C ALA A 28 0.44 -9.77 -15.90
N ILE A 29 1.43 -9.06 -15.35
CA ILE A 29 1.74 -7.67 -15.73
C ILE A 29 2.06 -7.58 -17.23
N LYS A 30 2.84 -8.52 -17.77
CA LYS A 30 3.19 -8.51 -19.21
C LYS A 30 1.97 -8.82 -20.08
N ALA A 31 1.15 -9.78 -19.67
CA ALA A 31 -0.07 -10.17 -20.38
C ALA A 31 -1.12 -9.06 -20.43
N GLU A 32 -1.18 -8.20 -19.38
CA GLU A 32 -2.11 -7.07 -19.27
C GLU A 32 -1.47 -5.73 -19.75
N GLY A 33 -0.47 -5.80 -20.62
CA GLY A 33 0.11 -4.59 -21.23
C GLY A 33 0.89 -3.68 -20.28
N GLY A 34 1.43 -4.22 -19.19
CA GLY A 34 2.29 -3.49 -18.23
C GLY A 34 1.60 -3.01 -16.97
N LEU A 35 0.29 -3.28 -16.80
CA LEU A 35 -0.44 -3.04 -15.57
C LEU A 35 -0.75 -4.38 -14.86
N HIS A 36 -0.60 -4.41 -13.55
CA HIS A 36 -0.97 -5.60 -12.80
C HIS A 36 -2.50 -5.77 -12.81
N PRO A 37 -3.06 -6.97 -13.10
CA PRO A 37 -4.51 -7.19 -13.16
C PRO A 37 -5.25 -6.87 -11.87
N LYS A 38 -4.55 -6.82 -10.72
CA LYS A 38 -5.14 -6.40 -9.44
C LYS A 38 -5.79 -5.01 -9.49
N HIS A 39 -5.29 -4.10 -10.33
CA HIS A 39 -5.90 -2.77 -10.49
C HIS A 39 -7.35 -2.88 -10.94
N ARG A 40 -7.63 -3.72 -11.94
CA ARG A 40 -8.95 -3.97 -12.48
C ARG A 40 -9.81 -4.86 -11.58
N LEU A 41 -9.21 -5.94 -11.04
CA LEU A 41 -9.95 -6.95 -10.26
C LEU A 41 -10.32 -6.48 -8.86
N MET A 42 -9.48 -5.66 -8.22
CA MET A 42 -9.71 -5.16 -6.86
C MET A 42 -10.42 -3.80 -6.85
N GLU A 43 -10.36 -3.06 -7.96
CA GLU A 43 -10.93 -1.71 -8.11
C GLU A 43 -10.54 -0.74 -6.98
N TYR A 44 -9.33 -0.91 -6.42
CA TYR A 44 -8.91 -0.13 -5.26
C TYR A 44 -8.74 1.36 -5.56
N HIS A 45 -8.50 1.76 -6.82
CA HIS A 45 -8.51 3.18 -7.21
C HIS A 45 -9.86 3.82 -6.91
N LYS A 46 -10.96 3.08 -7.17
CA LYS A 46 -12.31 3.55 -6.90
C LYS A 46 -12.52 3.86 -5.41
N PHE A 47 -11.99 3.03 -4.50
CA PHE A 47 -12.06 3.32 -3.07
C PHE A 47 -11.51 4.70 -2.73
N PHE A 48 -10.32 5.05 -3.25
CA PHE A 48 -9.71 6.35 -3.01
C PHE A 48 -10.52 7.49 -3.67
N ILE A 49 -10.88 7.32 -4.94
CA ILE A 49 -11.62 8.34 -5.71
C ILE A 49 -12.97 8.66 -5.07
N ASP A 50 -13.71 7.65 -4.60
CA ASP A 50 -15.03 7.83 -3.99
C ASP A 50 -14.96 8.68 -2.72
N LYS A 51 -13.84 8.68 -2.01
CA LYS A 51 -13.62 9.40 -0.74
C LYS A 51 -12.94 10.77 -0.92
N ILE A 52 -12.65 11.19 -2.15
CA ILE A 52 -12.09 12.51 -2.51
C ILE A 52 -13.22 13.45 -2.92
N ASN A 53 -13.13 14.74 -2.54
CA ASN A 53 -14.01 15.80 -3.02
C ASN A 53 -13.35 16.60 -4.15
N SER A 54 -14.15 17.26 -4.97
CA SER A 54 -13.65 18.03 -6.13
C SER A 54 -12.76 19.23 -5.76
N ASN A 55 -12.89 19.74 -4.53
CA ASN A 55 -12.08 20.84 -4.02
C ASN A 55 -10.84 20.39 -3.24
N ASP A 56 -10.68 19.08 -3.00
CA ASP A 56 -9.59 18.56 -2.18
C ASP A 56 -8.23 18.73 -2.88
N ILE A 57 -7.23 19.14 -2.08
CA ILE A 57 -5.81 19.03 -2.41
C ILE A 57 -5.30 17.75 -1.75
N ALA A 58 -4.94 16.76 -2.56
CA ALA A 58 -4.53 15.45 -2.09
C ALA A 58 -3.01 15.27 -2.12
N LEU A 59 -2.46 14.55 -1.14
CA LEU A 59 -1.09 14.08 -1.10
C LEU A 59 -1.06 12.56 -1.24
N ASP A 60 -0.50 12.06 -2.35
CA ASP A 60 -0.32 10.63 -2.60
C ASP A 60 1.12 10.24 -2.25
N ILE A 61 1.29 9.62 -1.10
CA ILE A 61 2.59 9.20 -0.58
C ILE A 61 2.90 7.78 -1.10
N GLY A 62 4.11 7.60 -1.65
CA GLY A 62 4.48 6.36 -2.32
C GLY A 62 3.70 6.16 -3.62
N CYS A 63 3.56 7.22 -4.41
CA CYS A 63 2.70 7.27 -5.59
C CYS A 63 3.12 6.30 -6.73
N GLY A 64 4.30 5.68 -6.62
CA GLY A 64 4.81 4.73 -7.61
C GLY A 64 4.88 5.31 -9.01
N ASN A 65 4.33 4.59 -9.98
CA ASN A 65 4.29 5.02 -11.38
C ASN A 65 3.19 6.05 -11.70
N GLY A 66 2.49 6.57 -10.70
CA GLY A 66 1.49 7.64 -10.83
C GLY A 66 0.09 7.22 -11.27
N ALA A 67 -0.19 5.92 -11.42
CA ALA A 67 -1.50 5.47 -11.94
C ALA A 67 -2.67 5.84 -11.01
N LEU A 68 -2.53 5.64 -9.70
CA LEU A 68 -3.54 6.05 -8.72
C LEU A 68 -3.62 7.58 -8.62
N THR A 69 -2.47 8.27 -8.56
CA THR A 69 -2.39 9.73 -8.54
C THR A 69 -3.18 10.36 -9.70
N TYR A 70 -3.00 9.80 -10.91
CA TYR A 70 -3.71 10.27 -12.11
C TYR A 70 -5.23 10.07 -12.02
N ASP A 71 -5.67 8.90 -11.53
CA ASP A 71 -7.09 8.64 -11.39
C ASP A 71 -7.74 9.52 -10.31
N VAL A 72 -7.04 9.78 -9.21
CA VAL A 72 -7.47 10.73 -8.18
C VAL A 72 -7.55 12.15 -8.72
N ALA A 73 -6.62 12.57 -9.58
CA ALA A 73 -6.59 13.91 -10.16
C ALA A 73 -7.77 14.21 -11.10
N LYS A 74 -8.45 13.17 -11.61
CA LYS A 74 -9.71 13.37 -12.38
C LYS A 74 -10.83 13.97 -11.54
N LYS A 75 -10.75 13.86 -10.19
CA LYS A 75 -11.75 14.37 -9.26
C LYS A 75 -11.21 15.48 -8.36
N ALA A 76 -10.00 15.35 -7.86
CA ALA A 76 -9.39 16.31 -6.94
C ALA A 76 -9.04 17.63 -7.63
N LYS A 77 -9.05 18.72 -6.87
CA LYS A 77 -8.57 20.04 -7.33
C LYS A 77 -7.09 20.01 -7.70
N LYS A 78 -6.27 19.38 -6.88
CA LYS A 78 -4.82 19.20 -7.10
C LYS A 78 -4.36 17.92 -6.40
N VAL A 79 -3.38 17.25 -7.00
CA VAL A 79 -2.69 16.10 -6.38
C VAL A 79 -1.19 16.32 -6.40
N VAL A 80 -0.55 16.01 -5.28
CA VAL A 80 0.91 15.91 -5.17
C VAL A 80 1.27 14.46 -4.95
N GLY A 81 1.97 13.85 -5.89
CA GLY A 81 2.49 12.49 -5.77
C GLY A 81 3.96 12.52 -5.36
N ILE A 82 4.29 11.84 -4.27
CA ILE A 82 5.68 11.73 -3.79
C ILE A 82 6.09 10.26 -3.79
N ASP A 83 7.29 9.98 -4.31
CA ASP A 83 7.89 8.66 -4.26
C ASP A 83 9.41 8.79 -4.06
N LEU A 84 9.98 7.88 -3.27
CA LEU A 84 11.43 7.83 -3.01
C LEU A 84 12.22 7.46 -4.27
N ASN A 85 11.61 6.66 -5.15
CA ASN A 85 12.26 6.14 -6.34
C ASN A 85 12.14 7.11 -7.52
N LYS A 86 13.26 7.74 -7.90
CA LYS A 86 13.34 8.65 -9.04
C LYS A 86 12.82 8.03 -10.35
N ASN A 87 13.05 6.73 -10.59
CA ASN A 87 12.56 6.07 -11.80
C ASN A 87 11.04 5.96 -11.84
N ASN A 88 10.39 5.78 -10.67
CA ASN A 88 8.94 5.81 -10.57
C ASN A 88 8.40 7.19 -10.96
N ILE A 89 8.98 8.25 -10.41
CA ILE A 89 8.58 9.64 -10.71
C ILE A 89 8.80 9.98 -12.19
N THR A 90 9.92 9.55 -12.79
CA THR A 90 10.15 9.73 -14.22
C THR A 90 9.03 9.10 -15.05
N ARG A 91 8.70 7.83 -14.78
CA ARG A 91 7.60 7.11 -15.46
C ARG A 91 6.23 7.75 -15.22
N ALA A 92 5.99 8.25 -13.99
CA ALA A 92 4.75 8.94 -13.66
C ALA A 92 4.59 10.22 -14.49
N LYS A 93 5.65 11.04 -14.60
CA LYS A 93 5.66 12.26 -15.42
C LYS A 93 5.48 11.97 -16.90
N GLU A 94 6.11 10.92 -17.42
CA GLU A 94 5.99 10.53 -18.83
C GLU A 94 4.59 10.04 -19.19
N LYS A 95 3.94 9.28 -18.30
CA LYS A 95 2.71 8.58 -18.62
C LYS A 95 1.43 9.27 -18.12
N TYR A 96 1.52 10.01 -17.01
CA TYR A 96 0.38 10.52 -16.26
C TYR A 96 0.48 12.00 -15.91
N SER A 97 1.08 12.81 -16.78
CA SER A 97 1.20 14.26 -16.57
C SER A 97 -0.07 14.99 -17.00
N VAL A 98 -0.70 15.69 -16.05
CA VAL A 98 -1.82 16.61 -16.29
C VAL A 98 -1.64 17.87 -15.44
N PRO A 99 -2.28 19.01 -15.79
CA PRO A 99 -1.99 20.31 -15.17
C PRO A 99 -2.17 20.38 -13.64
N ASN A 100 -3.04 19.54 -13.07
CA ASN A 100 -3.32 19.53 -11.64
C ASN A 100 -2.55 18.46 -10.87
N ILE A 101 -1.53 17.82 -11.46
CA ILE A 101 -0.63 16.90 -10.77
C ILE A 101 0.78 17.49 -10.68
N GLU A 102 1.36 17.35 -9.50
CA GLU A 102 2.77 17.63 -9.20
C GLU A 102 3.45 16.34 -8.73
N TYR A 103 4.50 15.89 -9.41
CA TYR A 103 5.29 14.73 -9.01
C TYR A 103 6.64 15.15 -8.43
N VAL A 104 6.95 14.65 -7.22
CA VAL A 104 8.14 14.98 -6.45
C VAL A 104 8.90 13.71 -6.07
N VAL A 105 10.23 13.72 -6.25
CA VAL A 105 11.10 12.71 -5.65
C VAL A 105 11.38 13.14 -4.22
N GLY A 106 11.04 12.31 -3.22
CA GLY A 106 11.25 12.68 -1.83
C GLY A 106 11.05 11.50 -0.88
N ASP A 107 11.70 11.62 0.28
CA ASP A 107 11.56 10.70 1.41
C ASP A 107 10.70 11.34 2.49
N VAL A 108 9.41 11.00 2.51
CA VAL A 108 8.43 11.55 3.45
C VAL A 108 8.63 11.10 4.90
N THR A 109 9.49 10.13 5.14
CA THR A 109 9.88 9.73 6.51
C THR A 109 10.88 10.71 7.12
N ARG A 110 11.59 11.46 6.28
CA ARG A 110 12.59 12.47 6.68
C ARG A 110 12.03 13.88 6.62
N GLU A 111 11.30 14.18 5.55
CA GLU A 111 10.79 15.54 5.33
C GLU A 111 9.41 15.48 4.68
N LEU A 112 8.41 16.04 5.36
CA LEU A 112 7.07 16.23 4.83
C LEU A 112 6.97 17.56 4.10
N PRO A 113 6.11 17.68 3.05
CA PRO A 113 5.88 18.96 2.40
C PRO A 113 5.42 20.03 3.39
N ASN A 114 6.04 21.20 3.36
CA ASN A 114 5.68 22.34 4.21
C ASN A 114 4.41 23.03 3.70
N LYS A 115 3.33 22.28 3.56
CA LYS A 115 1.99 22.76 3.19
C LYS A 115 0.92 21.82 3.74
N LYS A 116 -0.31 22.33 3.85
CA LYS A 116 -1.47 21.53 4.26
C LYS A 116 -2.14 20.89 3.05
N PHE A 117 -2.74 19.74 3.31
CA PHE A 117 -3.57 18.99 2.38
C PHE A 117 -4.92 18.71 3.01
N ASP A 118 -5.92 18.41 2.21
CA ASP A 118 -7.24 18.01 2.70
C ASP A 118 -7.26 16.49 2.97
N VAL A 119 -6.47 15.73 2.22
CA VAL A 119 -6.41 14.26 2.32
C VAL A 119 -5.04 13.72 1.95
N ILE A 120 -4.60 12.69 2.70
CA ILE A 120 -3.43 11.88 2.37
C ILE A 120 -3.90 10.51 1.87
N ILE A 121 -3.19 9.98 0.88
CA ILE A 121 -3.36 8.63 0.34
C ILE A 121 -2.12 7.81 0.69
N LEU A 122 -2.33 6.63 1.30
CA LEU A 122 -1.31 5.62 1.59
C LEU A 122 -1.77 4.28 1.01
N SER A 123 -1.36 3.97 -0.21
CA SER A 123 -1.76 2.75 -0.89
C SER A 123 -0.64 1.70 -0.87
N ASN A 124 -0.62 0.82 0.11
CA ASN A 124 0.44 -0.15 0.37
C ASN A 124 1.80 0.56 0.56
N VAL A 125 1.88 1.42 1.56
CA VAL A 125 3.06 2.22 1.90
C VAL A 125 3.47 2.02 3.35
N LEU A 126 2.51 2.01 4.28
CA LEU A 126 2.78 1.99 5.72
C LEU A 126 3.58 0.76 6.15
N GLU A 127 3.34 -0.39 5.53
CA GLU A 127 4.06 -1.64 5.77
C GLU A 127 5.56 -1.58 5.46
N HIS A 128 5.99 -0.61 4.63
CA HIS A 128 7.39 -0.38 4.26
C HIS A 128 8.10 0.62 5.17
N ILE A 129 7.41 1.19 6.14
CA ILE A 129 7.97 2.19 7.05
C ILE A 129 8.37 1.51 8.37
N GLU A 130 9.61 1.72 8.80
CA GLU A 130 10.11 1.11 10.03
C GLU A 130 9.49 1.77 11.27
N ASN A 131 9.56 3.11 11.37
CA ASN A 131 9.00 3.88 12.48
C ASN A 131 7.61 4.44 12.15
N ARG A 132 6.64 3.53 12.00
CA ARG A 132 5.29 3.83 11.52
C ARG A 132 4.48 4.74 12.45
N ALA A 133 4.56 4.49 13.76
CA ALA A 133 3.80 5.29 14.74
C ALA A 133 4.22 6.76 14.71
N GLU A 134 5.51 7.05 14.62
CA GLU A 134 6.02 8.42 14.47
C GLU A 134 5.64 9.03 13.12
N PHE A 135 5.77 8.26 12.05
CA PHE A 135 5.35 8.68 10.72
C PHE A 135 3.88 9.08 10.68
N LEU A 136 2.99 8.26 11.23
CA LEU A 136 1.55 8.54 11.33
C LEU A 136 1.27 9.81 12.15
N LYS A 137 1.96 10.01 13.29
CA LYS A 137 1.87 11.24 14.10
C LYS A 137 2.28 12.49 13.31
N ASN A 138 3.24 12.35 12.40
CA ASN A 138 3.73 13.46 11.60
C ASN A 138 2.79 13.77 10.43
N ILE A 139 2.32 12.79 9.67
CA ILE A 139 1.41 13.03 8.55
C ILE A 139 0.04 13.53 8.98
N LYS A 140 -0.44 13.16 10.18
CA LYS A 140 -1.65 13.71 10.80
C LYS A 140 -1.60 15.24 10.93
N LYS A 141 -0.42 15.82 11.13
CA LYS A 141 -0.24 17.29 11.22
C LYS A 141 -0.42 17.96 9.85
N VAL A 142 -0.34 17.21 8.75
CA VAL A 142 -0.33 17.74 7.38
C VAL A 142 -1.72 17.68 6.74
N ALA A 143 -2.53 16.68 7.10
CA ALA A 143 -3.91 16.56 6.62
C ALA A 143 -4.84 15.98 7.70
N PRO A 144 -6.13 16.39 7.74
CA PRO A 144 -7.09 15.88 8.69
C PRO A 144 -7.63 14.48 8.36
N LYS A 145 -7.52 14.05 7.10
CA LYS A 145 -8.04 12.78 6.59
C LYS A 145 -6.95 11.97 5.92
N ILE A 146 -6.87 10.68 6.26
CA ILE A 146 -5.96 9.73 5.62
C ILE A 146 -6.77 8.57 5.06
N LEU A 147 -6.58 8.30 3.78
CA LEU A 147 -7.11 7.11 3.11
C LEU A 147 -5.98 6.09 2.99
N ILE A 148 -6.18 4.91 3.54
CA ILE A 148 -5.11 3.92 3.63
C ILE A 148 -5.60 2.53 3.21
N ARG A 149 -4.71 1.77 2.59
CA ARG A 149 -4.83 0.32 2.50
C ARG A 149 -3.51 -0.33 2.85
N VAL A 150 -3.58 -1.43 3.60
CA VAL A 150 -2.43 -2.20 4.07
C VAL A 150 -2.69 -3.70 3.95
N PRO A 151 -1.66 -4.53 3.70
CA PRO A 151 -1.81 -5.97 3.59
C PRO A 151 -2.05 -6.61 4.95
N MET A 152 -2.86 -7.67 4.95
CA MET A 152 -3.12 -8.46 6.16
C MET A 152 -2.16 -9.65 6.27
N PHE A 153 -1.65 -9.86 7.48
CA PHE A 153 -0.89 -11.04 7.85
C PHE A 153 -1.76 -12.31 7.85
N ASN A 154 -2.96 -12.21 8.38
CA ASN A 154 -3.91 -13.33 8.49
C ASN A 154 -4.86 -13.40 7.28
N ARG A 155 -4.40 -13.01 6.09
CA ARG A 155 -5.16 -13.03 4.83
C ARG A 155 -5.58 -14.44 4.37
N ASP A 156 -4.83 -15.46 4.75
CA ASP A 156 -5.11 -16.88 4.48
C ASP A 156 -4.35 -17.80 5.45
N TRP A 157 -4.75 -19.07 5.51
CA TRP A 157 -4.13 -20.07 6.37
C TRP A 157 -2.69 -20.43 5.95
N VAL A 158 -2.38 -20.29 4.65
CA VAL A 158 -1.05 -20.62 4.10
C VAL A 158 -0.02 -19.63 4.61
N THR A 159 -0.38 -18.35 4.72
CA THR A 159 0.48 -17.30 5.27
C THR A 159 0.83 -17.58 6.73
N LEU A 160 -0.17 -17.93 7.55
CA LEU A 160 0.04 -18.29 8.95
C LEU A 160 0.95 -19.52 9.08
N TYR A 161 0.70 -20.54 8.26
CA TYR A 161 1.48 -21.78 8.29
C TYR A 161 2.92 -21.59 7.78
N LYS A 162 3.14 -20.73 6.80
CA LYS A 162 4.50 -20.33 6.39
C LYS A 162 5.28 -19.73 7.55
N LYS A 163 4.66 -18.81 8.30
CA LYS A 163 5.31 -18.18 9.46
C LYS A 163 5.65 -19.19 10.54
N GLU A 164 4.74 -20.10 10.86
CA GLU A 164 4.97 -21.18 11.83
C GLU A 164 6.15 -22.08 11.45
N LEU A 165 6.30 -22.37 10.14
CA LEU A 165 7.37 -23.22 9.62
C LEU A 165 8.69 -22.48 9.37
N GLY A 166 8.76 -21.17 9.65
CA GLY A 166 9.94 -20.33 9.39
C GLY A 166 10.23 -20.14 7.90
N ILE A 167 9.18 -20.11 7.07
CA ILE A 167 9.27 -19.83 5.62
C ILE A 167 8.83 -18.40 5.39
N GLU A 168 9.42 -17.72 4.39
CA GLU A 168 9.01 -16.37 4.01
C GLU A 168 7.51 -16.33 3.68
N TRP A 169 6.80 -15.50 4.41
CA TRP A 169 5.34 -15.38 4.40
C TRP A 169 4.85 -14.01 3.92
N ARG A 170 5.72 -12.97 3.95
CA ARG A 170 5.37 -11.62 3.52
C ARG A 170 5.13 -11.56 2.02
N LEU A 171 4.25 -10.67 1.60
CA LEU A 171 3.98 -10.39 0.19
C LEU A 171 5.21 -9.77 -0.50
N ASP A 172 5.92 -8.92 0.25
CA ASP A 172 7.18 -8.32 -0.18
C ASP A 172 8.22 -8.41 0.92
N LEU A 173 9.49 -8.62 0.55
CA LEU A 173 10.61 -8.72 1.50
C LEU A 173 10.93 -7.39 2.19
N THR A 174 10.50 -6.29 1.60
CA THR A 174 10.68 -4.94 2.16
C THR A 174 9.61 -4.54 3.17
N HIS A 175 8.61 -5.40 3.41
CA HIS A 175 7.64 -5.17 4.48
C HIS A 175 8.29 -5.34 5.86
N PHE A 176 8.24 -4.34 6.69
CA PHE A 176 8.55 -4.46 8.13
C PHE A 176 7.42 -5.13 8.88
N THR A 177 6.17 -4.94 8.43
CA THR A 177 4.99 -5.56 9.01
C THR A 177 3.94 -5.91 7.96
N GLU A 178 3.04 -6.82 8.31
CA GLU A 178 1.72 -7.01 7.69
C GLU A 178 0.74 -7.17 8.85
N TYR A 179 -0.48 -6.69 8.72
CA TYR A 179 -1.36 -6.40 9.84
C TYR A 179 -2.40 -7.51 10.13
N THR A 180 -2.77 -7.66 11.39
CA THR A 180 -4.14 -8.05 11.76
C THR A 180 -4.95 -6.77 11.97
N LEU A 181 -6.27 -6.88 12.06
CA LEU A 181 -7.10 -5.71 12.36
C LEU A 181 -6.74 -5.12 13.74
N GLU A 182 -6.50 -5.98 14.71
CA GLU A 182 -6.15 -5.60 16.08
C GLU A 182 -4.82 -4.84 16.11
N SER A 183 -3.76 -5.38 15.48
CA SER A 183 -2.45 -4.73 15.45
C SER A 183 -2.47 -3.41 14.70
N PHE A 184 -3.31 -3.29 13.66
CA PHE A 184 -3.52 -2.03 12.95
C PHE A 184 -4.21 -0.99 13.85
N GLN A 185 -5.26 -1.39 14.57
CA GLN A 185 -5.96 -0.51 15.51
C GLN A 185 -5.08 -0.04 16.67
N GLU A 186 -4.24 -0.92 17.21
CA GLU A 186 -3.27 -0.57 18.25
C GLU A 186 -2.27 0.49 17.75
N GLU A 187 -1.68 0.28 16.56
CA GLU A 187 -0.74 1.25 15.96
C GLU A 187 -1.40 2.61 15.68
N LEU A 188 -2.66 2.63 15.22
CA LEU A 188 -3.41 3.88 15.04
C LEU A 188 -3.65 4.60 16.37
N LYS A 189 -4.01 3.86 17.42
CA LYS A 189 -4.21 4.41 18.77
C LYS A 189 -2.92 5.05 19.29
N ASP A 190 -1.77 4.39 19.11
CA ASP A 190 -0.46 4.92 19.51
C ASP A 190 -0.08 6.18 18.74
N ALA A 191 -0.54 6.30 17.49
CA ALA A 191 -0.39 7.49 16.67
C ALA A 191 -1.43 8.59 16.98
N GLY A 192 -2.44 8.30 17.80
CA GLY A 192 -3.54 9.21 18.11
C GLY A 192 -4.48 9.44 16.92
N LEU A 193 -4.62 8.45 16.04
CA LEU A 193 -5.53 8.44 14.91
C LEU A 193 -6.78 7.62 15.21
N ASN A 194 -7.92 8.08 14.73
CA ASN A 194 -9.19 7.36 14.85
C ASN A 194 -9.50 6.60 13.57
N LEU A 195 -9.85 5.34 13.71
CA LEU A 195 -10.38 4.50 12.62
C LEU A 195 -11.86 4.83 12.42
N LYS A 196 -12.16 5.66 11.42
CA LYS A 196 -13.54 6.12 11.15
C LYS A 196 -14.38 5.08 10.42
N GLU A 197 -13.82 4.51 9.36
CA GLU A 197 -14.45 3.53 8.49
C GLU A 197 -13.40 2.54 8.00
N TYR A 198 -13.73 1.28 7.92
CA TYR A 198 -12.86 0.30 7.27
C TYR A 198 -13.67 -0.84 6.64
N LYS A 199 -13.03 -1.52 5.72
CA LYS A 199 -13.46 -2.83 5.21
C LYS A 199 -12.25 -3.73 4.99
N ILE A 200 -12.49 -5.03 5.16
CA ILE A 200 -11.50 -6.07 4.88
C ILE A 200 -11.91 -6.76 3.59
N GLN A 201 -11.05 -6.72 2.61
CA GLN A 201 -11.26 -7.40 1.33
C GLN A 201 -9.93 -7.70 0.65
N PHE A 202 -9.90 -8.76 -0.14
CA PHE A 202 -8.70 -9.22 -0.88
C PHE A 202 -7.46 -9.41 0.00
N GLY A 203 -7.63 -9.73 1.30
CA GLY A 203 -6.53 -9.86 2.24
C GLY A 203 -5.85 -8.53 2.63
N GLU A 204 -6.57 -7.42 2.52
CA GLU A 204 -6.11 -6.07 2.89
C GLU A 204 -7.15 -5.38 3.79
N ILE A 205 -6.68 -4.48 4.64
CA ILE A 205 -7.52 -3.49 5.35
C ILE A 205 -7.52 -2.21 4.53
N TRP A 206 -8.70 -1.73 4.16
CA TRP A 206 -8.92 -0.45 3.49
C TRP A 206 -9.65 0.46 4.46
N ALA A 207 -9.08 1.62 4.80
CA ALA A 207 -9.59 2.41 5.90
C ALA A 207 -9.55 3.92 5.64
N ILE A 208 -10.40 4.63 6.39
CA ILE A 208 -10.43 6.09 6.53
C ILE A 208 -10.03 6.41 7.97
N LEU A 209 -9.00 7.25 8.13
CA LEU A 209 -8.51 7.71 9.42
C LEU A 209 -8.70 9.22 9.54
N GLU A 210 -8.98 9.67 10.79
CA GLU A 210 -9.12 11.09 11.18
C GLU A 210 -8.40 11.39 12.50
#